data_f8220f44b4d1d8a8a6fefdf675f4a955
#
_entry.id   f8220f44b4d1d8a8a6fefdf675f4a955
#
_cell.length_a   1.000
_cell.length_b   1.000
_cell.length_c   1.000
_cell.angle_alpha   90.00
_cell.angle_beta   90.00
_cell.angle_gamma   90.00
#
_symmetry.space_group_name_H-M   'P 1'
#
loop_
_entity.id
_entity.type
_entity.pdbx_description
1 polymer ?
#
loop_
_entity_poly.entity_id
_entity_poly.type
_entity_poly.pdbx_seq_one_letter_code
_entity_poly.pdbx_strand_id
1 'polypeptide(L)'
;MLKQVLKIGLGISVVASTLLAAPEKTKLKIGFIALTDCAPLVIAKEKGFFKAEGLDVHVAKEGGGWPGIQQKVISGEYDFSHALAGMPIAATLGINGNAHLQALLSLDFNGNAITYGNNIIAEMEKYGLDKTKRPVSAESLKKYIDAKRAKEGDNYAPLNFGMVHPVSTHNYELRYWMSASGIKPDQDCTIKPFPPPTMPSNLIAGNIEGYCVGEPWNSRIVLKGKGSALVTNYDIWNNNPEKVLQARADFVEKYPETTKAVMRAVIKAQMWLDASWENREEAIGYLAKKNYVKAPKNVLRKSMSGTFLYNKGVDSANPMFNVFANNYAAYPFYSHGMWFVTQMYRWGQIDKPVDMKALIEKVYRPDLFAEVAKEVDYKLPPSAWKKDGVDEYNKFLDGKVWDPNKAVDYIFDFKVQNSLVSKEDLAKANNWSVETKQPGYVCHYGPAGCADPKYITK
;
A
#
# COMPACT_ATOMS: atom_id res chain seq x y z
N MET A 1 -44.00 -33.99 -55.34
CA MET A 1 -42.79 -33.11 -55.26
C MET A 1 -43.09 -31.95 -54.33
N LEU A 2 -42.75 -32.10 -53.06
CA LEU A 2 -42.96 -31.08 -52.06
C LEU A 2 -41.63 -30.22 -51.94
N LYS A 3 -41.70 -28.91 -52.21
CA LYS A 3 -40.64 -27.99 -52.00
C LYS A 3 -40.66 -27.54 -50.52
N GLN A 4 -39.66 -27.95 -49.73
CA GLN A 4 -39.39 -27.39 -48.42
C GLN A 4 -38.69 -26.06 -48.60
N VAL A 5 -39.29 -24.98 -48.09
CA VAL A 5 -38.69 -23.65 -47.97
C VAL A 5 -38.05 -23.56 -46.58
N LEU A 6 -36.71 -23.55 -46.56
CA LEU A 6 -35.89 -23.33 -45.36
C LEU A 6 -35.93 -21.84 -44.99
N LYS A 7 -36.61 -21.48 -43.93
CA LYS A 7 -36.55 -20.12 -43.35
C LYS A 7 -35.28 -20.01 -42.45
N ILE A 8 -34.27 -19.33 -42.97
CA ILE A 8 -33.10 -18.91 -42.16
C ILE A 8 -33.52 -17.67 -41.39
N GLY A 9 -33.76 -17.84 -40.10
CA GLY A 9 -33.96 -16.72 -39.19
C GLY A 9 -32.60 -16.10 -38.81
N LEU A 10 -32.30 -14.93 -39.33
CA LEU A 10 -31.16 -14.11 -38.86
C LEU A 10 -31.52 -13.58 -37.49
N GLY A 11 -30.99 -14.18 -36.42
CA GLY A 11 -31.04 -13.61 -35.07
C GLY A 11 -30.06 -12.46 -34.99
N ILE A 12 -30.53 -11.22 -35.05
CA ILE A 12 -29.75 -10.04 -34.73
C ILE A 12 -29.63 -9.98 -33.20
N SER A 13 -28.49 -10.44 -32.65
CA SER A 13 -28.15 -10.17 -31.26
C SER A 13 -27.83 -8.70 -31.13
N VAL A 14 -28.79 -7.91 -30.66
CA VAL A 14 -28.56 -6.53 -30.23
C VAL A 14 -27.73 -6.61 -28.95
N VAL A 15 -26.41 -6.46 -29.07
CA VAL A 15 -25.56 -6.17 -27.92
C VAL A 15 -25.90 -4.74 -27.50
N ALA A 16 -26.68 -4.62 -26.44
CA ALA A 16 -26.93 -3.32 -25.80
C ALA A 16 -25.60 -2.88 -25.18
N SER A 17 -24.79 -2.15 -25.95
CA SER A 17 -23.69 -1.36 -25.38
C SER A 17 -24.33 -0.28 -24.49
N THR A 18 -24.22 -0.43 -23.18
CA THR A 18 -24.51 0.66 -22.25
C THR A 18 -23.58 1.81 -22.61
N LEU A 19 -24.14 2.87 -23.22
CA LEU A 19 -23.42 4.12 -23.45
C LEU A 19 -23.06 4.69 -22.07
N LEU A 20 -21.77 4.63 -21.72
CA LEU A 20 -21.27 5.30 -20.55
C LEU A 20 -21.44 6.81 -20.70
N ALA A 21 -21.83 7.50 -19.64
CA ALA A 21 -21.96 8.94 -19.66
C ALA A 21 -20.59 9.59 -19.90
N ALA A 22 -20.58 10.71 -20.67
CA ALA A 22 -19.34 11.42 -20.95
C ALA A 22 -18.78 12.10 -19.69
N PRO A 23 -17.45 12.13 -19.50
CA PRO A 23 -16.83 12.84 -18.39
C PRO A 23 -17.14 14.35 -18.43
N GLU A 24 -17.49 14.93 -17.28
CA GLU A 24 -17.81 16.37 -17.15
C GLU A 24 -16.54 17.24 -17.26
N LYS A 25 -15.39 16.70 -16.81
CA LYS A 25 -14.07 17.33 -16.88
C LYS A 25 -13.08 16.37 -17.53
N THR A 26 -12.56 16.73 -18.70
CA THR A 26 -11.67 15.85 -19.48
C THR A 26 -10.19 16.12 -19.29
N LYS A 27 -9.79 17.36 -18.95
CA LYS A 27 -8.39 17.72 -18.68
C LYS A 27 -8.12 17.62 -17.20
N LEU A 28 -7.22 16.68 -16.83
CA LEU A 28 -6.95 16.31 -15.44
C LEU A 28 -5.45 16.29 -15.15
N LYS A 29 -5.11 16.55 -13.88
CA LYS A 29 -3.76 16.41 -13.35
C LYS A 29 -3.76 15.43 -12.18
N ILE A 30 -2.97 14.35 -12.30
CA ILE A 30 -2.83 13.32 -11.28
C ILE A 30 -1.39 13.32 -10.77
N GLY A 31 -1.19 13.58 -9.48
CA GLY A 31 0.12 13.60 -8.85
C GLY A 31 0.59 12.20 -8.42
N PHE A 32 1.91 11.93 -8.48
CA PHE A 32 2.50 10.69 -7.93
C PHE A 32 3.90 10.92 -7.36
N ILE A 33 4.29 10.05 -6.43
CA ILE A 33 5.65 9.95 -5.89
C ILE A 33 6.42 8.86 -6.67
N ALA A 34 7.73 9.09 -6.90
CA ALA A 34 8.59 8.20 -7.69
C ALA A 34 8.91 6.88 -6.97
N LEU A 35 7.95 5.95 -7.03
CA LEU A 35 7.96 4.60 -6.46
C LEU A 35 7.38 3.62 -7.50
N THR A 36 7.66 2.32 -7.40
CA THR A 36 7.13 1.32 -8.34
C THR A 36 5.61 1.16 -8.25
N ASP A 37 5.03 1.44 -7.10
CA ASP A 37 3.59 1.40 -6.84
C ASP A 37 2.76 2.49 -7.56
N CYS A 38 3.42 3.50 -8.18
CA CYS A 38 2.76 4.40 -9.10
C CYS A 38 2.47 3.77 -10.49
N ALA A 39 2.88 2.51 -10.72
CA ALA A 39 2.75 1.84 -12.01
C ALA A 39 1.33 1.89 -12.60
N PRO A 40 0.23 1.69 -11.86
CA PRO A 40 -1.12 1.79 -12.42
C PRO A 40 -1.40 3.13 -13.10
N LEU A 41 -0.97 4.24 -12.52
CA LEU A 41 -1.17 5.58 -13.08
C LEU A 41 -0.33 5.81 -14.35
N VAL A 42 0.93 5.33 -14.30
CA VAL A 42 1.84 5.43 -15.45
C VAL A 42 1.33 4.58 -16.61
N ILE A 43 0.91 3.35 -16.35
CA ILE A 43 0.37 2.44 -17.36
C ILE A 43 -0.96 2.95 -17.92
N ALA A 44 -1.85 3.48 -17.09
CA ALA A 44 -3.10 4.09 -17.58
C ALA A 44 -2.84 5.21 -18.59
N LYS A 45 -1.76 5.99 -18.40
CA LYS A 45 -1.33 7.03 -19.35
C LYS A 45 -0.66 6.43 -20.58
N GLU A 46 0.38 5.61 -20.41
CA GLU A 46 1.25 5.14 -21.51
C GLU A 46 0.54 4.13 -22.42
N LYS A 47 -0.38 3.32 -21.90
CA LYS A 47 -1.20 2.37 -22.68
C LYS A 47 -2.49 3.03 -23.24
N GLY A 48 -2.72 4.30 -22.94
CA GLY A 48 -3.86 5.05 -23.48
C GLY A 48 -5.20 4.73 -22.80
N PHE A 49 -5.23 4.09 -21.62
CA PHE A 49 -6.49 3.79 -20.94
C PHE A 49 -7.26 5.05 -20.55
N PHE A 50 -6.57 6.13 -20.10
CA PHE A 50 -7.22 7.41 -19.87
C PHE A 50 -7.82 7.99 -21.16
N LYS A 51 -7.08 7.91 -22.28
CA LYS A 51 -7.56 8.41 -23.57
C LYS A 51 -8.78 7.64 -24.07
N ALA A 52 -8.83 6.32 -23.83
CA ALA A 52 -9.97 5.47 -24.17
C ALA A 52 -11.25 5.85 -23.39
N GLU A 53 -11.10 6.45 -22.21
CA GLU A 53 -12.19 6.99 -21.39
C GLU A 53 -12.49 8.48 -21.72
N GLY A 54 -11.93 9.02 -22.80
CA GLY A 54 -12.14 10.43 -23.20
C GLY A 54 -11.37 11.46 -22.36
N LEU A 55 -10.36 11.02 -21.58
CA LEU A 55 -9.61 11.87 -20.66
C LEU A 55 -8.23 12.26 -21.21
N ASP A 56 -7.87 13.54 -21.07
CA ASP A 56 -6.51 14.06 -21.26
C ASP A 56 -5.87 14.27 -19.87
N VAL A 57 -5.08 13.29 -19.45
CA VAL A 57 -4.50 13.24 -18.10
C VAL A 57 -3.02 13.59 -18.14
N HIS A 58 -2.60 14.58 -17.36
CA HIS A 58 -1.20 14.81 -17.02
C HIS A 58 -0.82 14.07 -15.74
N VAL A 59 -0.03 13.00 -15.85
CA VAL A 59 0.52 12.26 -14.71
C VAL A 59 1.81 12.94 -14.27
N ALA A 60 1.75 13.67 -13.13
CA ALA A 60 2.77 14.62 -12.68
C ALA A 60 3.61 14.04 -11.54
N LYS A 61 4.94 13.95 -11.74
CA LYS A 61 5.85 13.57 -10.66
C LYS A 61 5.99 14.68 -9.64
N GLU A 62 5.69 14.36 -8.37
CA GLU A 62 5.83 15.31 -7.27
C GLU A 62 7.23 15.27 -6.67
N GLY A 63 7.83 16.45 -6.50
CA GLY A 63 9.16 16.63 -5.92
C GLY A 63 9.16 16.99 -4.43
N GLY A 64 8.04 17.51 -3.92
CA GLY A 64 7.88 17.96 -2.51
C GLY A 64 7.56 16.80 -1.52
N GLY A 65 7.63 15.55 -1.96
CA GLY A 65 7.32 14.39 -1.14
C GLY A 65 5.83 14.26 -0.79
N TRP A 66 5.53 13.46 0.22
CA TRP A 66 4.14 13.20 0.63
C TRP A 66 3.39 14.45 1.15
N PRO A 67 4.00 15.35 1.92
CA PRO A 67 3.33 16.60 2.28
C PRO A 67 3.00 17.47 1.06
N GLY A 68 3.91 17.56 0.09
CA GLY A 68 3.70 18.36 -1.12
C GLY A 68 2.53 17.84 -1.97
N ILE A 69 2.45 16.53 -2.21
CA ILE A 69 1.36 15.94 -2.98
C ILE A 69 0.02 16.12 -2.27
N GLN A 70 -0.01 16.01 -0.94
CA GLN A 70 -1.22 16.21 -0.13
C GLN A 70 -1.74 17.64 -0.25
N GLN A 71 -0.86 18.64 -0.11
CA GLN A 71 -1.25 20.05 -0.25
C GLN A 71 -1.78 20.36 -1.63
N LYS A 72 -1.23 19.78 -2.69
CA LYS A 72 -1.69 19.99 -4.06
C LYS A 72 -3.05 19.38 -4.37
N VAL A 73 -3.41 18.26 -3.70
CA VAL A 73 -4.77 17.72 -3.77
C VAL A 73 -5.74 18.63 -3.00
N ILE A 74 -5.38 19.02 -1.78
CA ILE A 74 -6.22 19.90 -0.96
C ILE A 74 -6.50 21.22 -1.65
N SER A 75 -5.48 21.85 -2.28
CA SER A 75 -5.63 23.11 -3.00
C SER A 75 -6.35 22.98 -4.35
N GLY A 76 -6.52 21.75 -4.88
CA GLY A 76 -7.08 21.50 -6.20
C GLY A 76 -6.09 21.69 -7.36
N GLU A 77 -4.80 21.85 -7.09
CA GLU A 77 -3.77 21.80 -8.15
C GLU A 77 -3.68 20.41 -8.78
N TYR A 78 -3.89 19.34 -7.97
CA TYR A 78 -4.10 17.98 -8.44
C TYR A 78 -5.58 17.61 -8.26
N ASP A 79 -6.18 17.05 -9.30
CA ASP A 79 -7.54 16.50 -9.24
C ASP A 79 -7.58 15.20 -8.45
N PHE A 80 -6.57 14.36 -8.71
CA PHE A 80 -6.34 13.08 -8.03
C PHE A 80 -4.87 12.93 -7.65
N SER A 81 -4.56 12.04 -6.74
CA SER A 81 -3.18 11.63 -6.50
C SER A 81 -3.03 10.20 -6.01
N HIS A 82 -1.85 9.66 -6.29
CA HIS A 82 -1.21 8.60 -5.55
C HIS A 82 -1.03 9.02 -4.10
N ALA A 83 -1.56 8.26 -3.15
CA ALA A 83 -1.50 8.59 -1.73
C ALA A 83 -1.21 7.35 -0.87
N LEU A 84 -0.60 7.57 0.28
CA LEU A 84 -0.52 6.56 1.34
C LEU A 84 -1.93 6.29 1.88
N ALA A 85 -2.28 5.03 2.14
CA ALA A 85 -3.64 4.64 2.52
C ALA A 85 -4.17 5.37 3.78
N GLY A 86 -3.30 5.76 4.70
CA GLY A 86 -3.66 6.56 5.89
C GLY A 86 -3.86 8.06 5.65
N MET A 87 -3.39 8.61 4.51
CA MET A 87 -3.42 10.07 4.28
C MET A 87 -4.83 10.66 4.15
N PRO A 88 -5.77 10.09 3.38
CA PRO A 88 -7.12 10.64 3.30
C PRO A 88 -7.87 10.59 4.64
N ILE A 89 -7.60 9.57 5.45
CA ILE A 89 -8.13 9.46 6.82
C ILE A 89 -7.60 10.59 7.70
N ALA A 90 -6.27 10.76 7.72
CA ALA A 90 -5.60 11.78 8.53
C ALA A 90 -6.03 13.21 8.14
N ALA A 91 -6.17 13.51 6.84
CA ALA A 91 -6.67 14.80 6.38
C ALA A 91 -8.12 15.05 6.80
N THR A 92 -8.98 14.03 6.73
CA THR A 92 -10.38 14.14 7.17
C THR A 92 -10.51 14.33 8.69
N LEU A 93 -9.55 13.78 9.47
CA LEU A 93 -9.43 14.02 10.91
C LEU A 93 -8.77 15.35 11.28
N GLY A 94 -8.18 16.07 10.32
CA GLY A 94 -7.43 17.31 10.58
C GLY A 94 -6.00 17.09 11.09
N ILE A 95 -5.46 15.87 11.00
CA ILE A 95 -4.11 15.54 11.52
C ILE A 95 -3.00 16.06 10.60
N ASN A 96 -3.15 15.90 9.27
CA ASN A 96 -2.17 16.34 8.27
C ASN A 96 -2.85 17.10 7.13
N GLY A 97 -3.36 18.28 7.43
CA GLY A 97 -4.25 19.04 6.58
C GLY A 97 -5.68 19.00 7.14
N ASN A 98 -6.56 19.79 6.57
CA ASN A 98 -7.98 19.83 6.97
C ASN A 98 -8.83 19.83 5.70
N ALA A 99 -9.11 18.65 5.18
CA ALA A 99 -9.93 18.47 3.98
C ALA A 99 -10.59 17.09 3.99
N HIS A 100 -11.84 17.02 3.55
CA HIS A 100 -12.51 15.75 3.33
C HIS A 100 -11.96 15.12 2.03
N LEU A 101 -11.06 14.16 2.19
CA LEU A 101 -10.50 13.37 1.10
C LEU A 101 -11.12 11.97 1.07
N GLN A 102 -11.20 11.40 -0.11
CA GLN A 102 -11.72 10.06 -0.34
C GLN A 102 -10.67 9.16 -0.99
N ALA A 103 -10.58 7.91 -0.51
CA ALA A 103 -9.84 6.81 -1.11
C ALA A 103 -10.80 6.05 -2.05
N LEU A 104 -10.61 6.23 -3.36
CA LEU A 104 -11.53 5.73 -4.39
C LEU A 104 -11.27 4.26 -4.74
N LEU A 105 -10.00 3.88 -4.74
CA LEU A 105 -9.52 2.52 -4.96
C LEU A 105 -8.15 2.34 -4.30
N SER A 106 -7.78 1.09 -4.02
CA SER A 106 -6.41 0.75 -3.65
C SER A 106 -5.56 0.61 -4.92
N LEU A 107 -4.33 1.13 -4.91
CA LEU A 107 -3.44 1.06 -6.08
C LEU A 107 -2.61 -0.23 -6.08
N ASP A 108 -2.33 -0.77 -4.90
CA ASP A 108 -1.56 -2.01 -4.75
C ASP A 108 -1.68 -2.63 -3.36
N PHE A 109 -1.25 -3.86 -3.27
CA PHE A 109 -0.88 -4.52 -2.02
C PHE A 109 0.63 -4.69 -1.93
N ASN A 110 1.16 -4.63 -0.70
CA ASN A 110 2.57 -4.81 -0.37
C ASN A 110 3.48 -3.74 -1.02
N GLY A 111 4.70 -4.08 -1.45
CA GLY A 111 5.58 -3.16 -2.19
C GLY A 111 6.62 -2.43 -1.36
N ASN A 112 6.67 -2.64 -0.04
CA ASN A 112 7.65 -2.05 0.87
C ASN A 112 8.61 -3.09 1.46
N ALA A 113 9.74 -2.61 1.99
CA ALA A 113 10.64 -3.43 2.79
C ALA A 113 11.36 -2.60 3.86
N ILE A 114 11.78 -3.27 4.92
CA ILE A 114 12.66 -2.73 5.96
C ILE A 114 14.09 -3.11 5.59
N THR A 115 14.92 -2.10 5.35
CA THR A 115 16.32 -2.23 4.92
C THR A 115 17.23 -1.58 5.95
N TYR A 116 18.30 -2.31 6.32
CA TYR A 116 19.30 -1.86 7.27
C TYR A 116 20.68 -1.77 6.64
N GLY A 117 21.50 -0.84 7.12
CA GLY A 117 22.90 -0.70 6.73
C GLY A 117 23.76 -1.86 7.24
N ASN A 118 24.86 -2.13 6.55
CA ASN A 118 25.74 -3.26 6.92
C ASN A 118 26.33 -3.14 8.32
N ASN A 119 26.57 -1.92 8.82
CA ASN A 119 27.08 -1.66 10.17
C ASN A 119 26.13 -2.20 11.24
N ILE A 120 24.85 -1.85 11.16
CA ILE A 120 23.86 -2.32 12.13
C ILE A 120 23.57 -3.80 11.97
N ILE A 121 23.57 -4.32 10.74
CA ILE A 121 23.43 -5.76 10.47
C ILE A 121 24.58 -6.55 11.15
N ALA A 122 25.82 -6.08 11.04
CA ALA A 122 26.96 -6.72 11.69
C ALA A 122 26.83 -6.73 13.23
N GLU A 123 26.25 -5.68 13.82
CA GLU A 123 25.92 -5.70 15.24
C GLU A 123 24.81 -6.72 15.57
N MET A 124 23.72 -6.73 14.79
CA MET A 124 22.62 -7.66 15.01
C MET A 124 23.04 -9.13 14.84
N GLU A 125 23.99 -9.43 13.96
CA GLU A 125 24.56 -10.79 13.78
C GLU A 125 25.24 -11.30 15.05
N LYS A 126 25.89 -10.43 15.83
CA LYS A 126 26.46 -10.79 17.15
C LYS A 126 25.39 -11.21 18.18
N TYR A 127 24.14 -10.78 17.94
CA TYR A 127 22.98 -11.10 18.78
C TYR A 127 22.02 -12.09 18.13
N GLY A 128 22.48 -12.87 17.16
CA GLY A 128 21.76 -14.00 16.58
C GLY A 128 20.86 -13.68 15.39
N LEU A 129 21.12 -12.59 14.68
CA LEU A 129 20.44 -12.35 13.39
C LEU A 129 20.77 -13.48 12.41
N ASP A 130 19.74 -14.17 11.95
CA ASP A 130 19.82 -15.13 10.85
C ASP A 130 19.03 -14.61 9.65
N LYS A 131 19.76 -14.10 8.66
CA LYS A 131 19.17 -13.54 7.41
C LYS A 131 18.63 -14.60 6.46
N THR A 132 18.82 -15.89 6.75
CA THR A 132 18.32 -17.00 5.92
C THR A 132 16.90 -17.41 6.32
N LYS A 133 16.51 -17.15 7.55
CA LYS A 133 15.15 -17.42 8.06
C LYS A 133 14.19 -16.29 7.70
N ARG A 134 13.00 -16.65 7.23
CA ARG A 134 11.94 -15.72 6.88
C ARG A 134 10.64 -16.08 7.59
N PRO A 135 9.88 -15.09 8.12
CA PRO A 135 10.26 -13.69 8.27
C PRO A 135 11.36 -13.47 9.31
N VAL A 136 12.19 -12.44 9.12
CA VAL A 136 13.18 -12.01 10.12
C VAL A 136 12.47 -11.23 11.22
N SER A 137 12.64 -11.63 12.50
CA SER A 137 12.13 -10.86 13.64
C SER A 137 13.09 -9.73 14.06
N ALA A 138 12.59 -8.75 14.83
CA ALA A 138 13.42 -7.67 15.37
C ALA A 138 14.15 -8.07 16.68
N GLU A 139 14.15 -9.34 17.06
CA GLU A 139 14.70 -9.79 18.35
C GLU A 139 16.21 -9.50 18.49
N SER A 140 16.99 -9.73 17.44
CA SER A 140 18.43 -9.42 17.43
C SER A 140 18.69 -7.92 17.57
N LEU A 141 17.86 -7.09 16.96
CA LEU A 141 17.90 -5.62 17.12
C LEU A 141 17.57 -5.24 18.57
N LYS A 142 16.55 -5.85 19.19
CA LYS A 142 16.20 -5.59 20.59
C LYS A 142 17.36 -5.91 21.51
N LYS A 143 17.96 -7.09 21.36
CA LYS A 143 19.14 -7.51 22.15
C LYS A 143 20.32 -6.54 21.97
N TYR A 144 20.58 -6.07 20.75
CA TYR A 144 21.62 -5.08 20.49
C TYR A 144 21.30 -3.74 21.15
N ILE A 145 20.07 -3.24 21.05
CA ILE A 145 19.64 -2.00 21.71
C ILE A 145 19.82 -2.09 23.23
N ASP A 146 19.42 -3.19 23.84
CA ASP A 146 19.55 -3.42 25.29
C ASP A 146 21.01 -3.42 25.72
N ALA A 147 21.87 -4.15 25.00
CA ALA A 147 23.30 -4.21 25.27
C ALA A 147 23.98 -2.83 25.10
N LYS A 148 23.62 -2.09 24.05
CA LYS A 148 24.11 -0.71 23.80
C LYS A 148 23.68 0.22 24.95
N ARG A 149 22.43 0.16 25.38
CA ARG A 149 21.91 0.95 26.50
C ARG A 149 22.62 0.61 27.81
N ALA A 150 22.81 -0.66 28.11
CA ALA A 150 23.54 -1.12 29.30
C ALA A 150 25.00 -0.64 29.32
N LYS A 151 25.66 -0.59 28.15
CA LYS A 151 27.03 -0.12 27.99
C LYS A 151 27.18 1.40 28.13
N GLU A 152 26.26 2.16 27.54
CA GLU A 152 26.34 3.61 27.43
C GLU A 152 25.70 4.34 28.64
N GLY A 153 24.81 3.68 29.38
CA GLY A 153 24.14 4.24 30.56
C GLY A 153 23.42 5.55 30.23
N ASP A 154 23.70 6.59 31.00
CA ASP A 154 23.10 7.92 30.80
C ASP A 154 23.52 8.61 29.50
N ASN A 155 24.58 8.14 28.84
CA ASN A 155 25.02 8.62 27.53
C ASN A 155 24.39 7.84 26.35
N TYR A 156 23.36 7.03 26.58
CA TYR A 156 22.72 6.26 25.53
C TYR A 156 22.21 7.13 24.40
N ALA A 157 22.77 6.93 23.21
CA ALA A 157 22.30 7.57 21.98
C ALA A 157 21.38 6.61 21.21
N PRO A 158 20.07 6.93 21.09
CA PRO A 158 19.12 6.08 20.36
C PRO A 158 19.51 5.91 18.89
N LEU A 159 19.27 4.73 18.34
CA LEU A 159 19.40 4.47 16.90
C LEU A 159 18.34 5.27 16.13
N ASN A 160 18.69 5.72 14.91
CA ASN A 160 17.82 6.50 14.06
C ASN A 160 17.33 5.68 12.88
N PHE A 161 16.04 5.68 12.61
CA PHE A 161 15.42 4.98 11.48
C PHE A 161 14.61 5.95 10.62
N GLY A 162 14.49 5.62 9.33
CA GLY A 162 13.72 6.38 8.36
C GLY A 162 12.36 5.76 8.07
N MET A 163 11.34 6.60 7.95
CA MET A 163 10.04 6.28 7.34
C MET A 163 9.65 7.43 6.40
N VAL A 164 8.58 7.28 5.62
CA VAL A 164 8.25 8.29 4.59
C VAL A 164 7.27 9.34 5.06
N HIS A 165 6.38 8.98 6.00
CA HIS A 165 5.34 9.89 6.54
C HIS A 165 4.74 9.30 7.82
N PRO A 166 4.35 10.11 8.83
CA PRO A 166 3.82 9.61 10.10
C PRO A 166 2.58 8.72 9.99
N VAL A 167 1.71 8.91 9.01
CA VAL A 167 0.48 8.10 8.81
C VAL A 167 0.63 7.10 7.66
N SER A 168 1.85 6.68 7.36
CA SER A 168 2.16 5.70 6.31
C SER A 168 2.18 4.26 6.81
N THR A 169 1.89 3.32 5.94
CA THR A 169 2.13 1.89 6.13
C THR A 169 3.58 1.65 6.54
N HIS A 170 4.54 2.33 5.90
CA HIS A 170 5.98 2.28 6.24
C HIS A 170 6.25 2.56 7.73
N ASN A 171 5.61 3.61 8.29
CA ASN A 171 5.77 3.94 9.70
C ASN A 171 5.12 2.89 10.61
N TYR A 172 3.88 2.50 10.29
CA TYR A 172 3.14 1.58 11.13
C TYR A 172 3.72 0.18 11.10
N GLU A 173 4.19 -0.32 9.96
CA GLU A 173 4.80 -1.64 9.85
C GLU A 173 6.20 -1.70 10.43
N LEU A 174 7.02 -0.65 10.26
CA LEU A 174 8.30 -0.56 10.96
C LEU A 174 8.11 -0.61 12.48
N ARG A 175 7.15 0.17 13.00
CA ARG A 175 6.77 0.15 14.41
C ARG A 175 6.18 -1.20 14.85
N TYR A 176 5.36 -1.81 14.01
CA TYR A 176 4.75 -3.12 14.27
C TYR A 176 5.84 -4.19 14.40
N TRP A 177 6.73 -4.28 13.42
CA TRP A 177 7.85 -5.22 13.40
C TRP A 177 8.77 -5.05 14.62
N MET A 178 9.13 -3.82 14.96
CA MET A 178 9.95 -3.52 16.13
C MET A 178 9.23 -3.90 17.43
N SER A 179 7.99 -3.49 17.59
CA SER A 179 7.23 -3.69 18.82
C SER A 179 6.80 -5.14 19.04
N ALA A 180 6.67 -5.96 17.99
CA ALA A 180 6.45 -7.41 18.10
C ALA A 180 7.59 -8.12 18.84
N SER A 181 8.81 -7.54 18.81
CA SER A 181 9.98 -8.03 19.59
C SER A 181 10.24 -7.20 20.88
N GLY A 182 9.29 -6.37 21.29
CA GLY A 182 9.37 -5.59 22.53
C GLY A 182 10.21 -4.30 22.46
N ILE A 183 10.66 -3.87 21.28
CA ILE A 183 11.25 -2.54 21.09
C ILE A 183 10.14 -1.50 21.26
N LYS A 184 10.42 -0.43 21.98
CA LYS A 184 9.52 0.70 22.18
C LYS A 184 9.95 1.86 21.25
N PRO A 185 9.36 2.00 20.03
CA PRO A 185 9.65 3.14 19.17
C PRO A 185 9.43 4.46 19.91
N ASP A 186 10.27 5.47 19.62
CA ASP A 186 10.33 6.79 20.29
C ASP A 186 10.94 6.80 21.70
N GLN A 187 11.22 5.61 22.30
CA GLN A 187 11.97 5.47 23.56
C GLN A 187 13.30 4.74 23.34
N ASP A 188 13.28 3.62 22.65
CA ASP A 188 14.45 2.79 22.37
C ASP A 188 15.19 3.23 21.11
N CYS A 189 14.49 3.90 20.20
CA CYS A 189 15.01 4.43 18.94
C CYS A 189 14.19 5.65 18.50
N THR A 190 14.69 6.36 17.48
CA THR A 190 13.98 7.46 16.82
C THR A 190 13.57 7.06 15.42
N ILE A 191 12.34 7.41 15.00
CA ILE A 191 11.85 7.18 13.64
C ILE A 191 11.47 8.53 13.03
N LYS A 192 12.14 8.91 11.92
CA LYS A 192 11.98 10.23 11.28
C LYS A 192 11.52 10.13 9.83
N PRO A 193 10.74 11.11 9.34
CA PRO A 193 10.29 11.13 7.95
C PRO A 193 11.40 11.59 6.99
N PHE A 194 11.55 10.89 5.86
CA PHE A 194 12.43 11.27 4.76
C PHE A 194 11.71 11.03 3.42
N PRO A 195 11.94 11.86 2.39
CA PRO A 195 11.48 11.57 1.05
C PRO A 195 12.08 10.24 0.53
N PRO A 196 11.30 9.36 -0.11
CA PRO A 196 11.77 8.04 -0.55
C PRO A 196 13.09 8.04 -1.31
N PRO A 197 13.35 8.95 -2.30
CA PRO A 197 14.60 8.94 -3.04
C PRO A 197 15.85 9.29 -2.20
N THR A 198 15.67 9.88 -1.03
CA THR A 198 16.80 10.30 -0.16
C THR A 198 17.21 9.23 0.86
N MET A 199 16.38 8.20 1.08
CA MET A 199 16.65 7.14 2.04
C MET A 199 18.02 6.46 1.83
N PRO A 200 18.38 6.01 0.60
CA PRO A 200 19.67 5.37 0.37
C PRO A 200 20.86 6.27 0.70
N SER A 201 20.79 7.57 0.41
CA SER A 201 21.88 8.51 0.70
C SER A 201 22.00 8.77 2.20
N ASN A 202 20.91 8.88 2.93
CA ASN A 202 20.92 9.06 4.39
C ASN A 202 21.50 7.81 5.10
N LEU A 203 21.20 6.60 4.62
CA LEU A 203 21.79 5.35 5.13
C LEU A 203 23.31 5.32 4.89
N ILE A 204 23.76 5.66 3.66
CA ILE A 204 25.20 5.70 3.33
C ILE A 204 25.95 6.73 4.15
N ALA A 205 25.32 7.88 4.42
CA ALA A 205 25.91 8.95 5.23
C ALA A 205 25.92 8.65 6.74
N GLY A 206 25.25 7.58 7.20
CA GLY A 206 25.13 7.23 8.62
C GLY A 206 24.16 8.13 9.39
N ASN A 207 23.28 8.86 8.70
CA ASN A 207 22.22 9.66 9.35
C ASN A 207 21.10 8.79 9.92
N ILE A 208 20.93 7.59 9.36
CA ILE A 208 19.98 6.56 9.79
C ILE A 208 20.63 5.17 9.67
N GLU A 209 20.30 4.26 10.58
CA GLU A 209 20.79 2.88 10.60
C GLU A 209 19.98 1.96 9.67
N GLY A 210 18.72 2.34 9.40
CA GLY A 210 17.83 1.61 8.53
C GLY A 210 16.56 2.41 8.24
N TYR A 211 15.69 1.86 7.41
CA TYR A 211 14.45 2.51 7.00
C TYR A 211 13.40 1.51 6.52
N CYS A 212 12.13 1.94 6.51
CA CYS A 212 11.07 1.31 5.74
C CYS A 212 10.67 2.22 4.58
N VAL A 213 10.69 1.70 3.36
CA VAL A 213 10.38 2.47 2.14
C VAL A 213 9.85 1.56 1.02
N GLY A 214 9.07 2.12 0.10
CA GLY A 214 8.66 1.47 -1.15
C GLY A 214 9.81 1.30 -2.14
N GLU A 215 9.65 0.40 -3.10
CA GLU A 215 10.62 0.19 -4.17
C GLU A 215 10.63 1.36 -5.20
N PRO A 216 11.80 1.63 -5.78
CA PRO A 216 13.00 0.78 -5.91
C PRO A 216 14.13 1.10 -4.92
N TRP A 217 13.87 1.78 -3.83
CA TRP A 217 14.89 2.37 -2.97
C TRP A 217 15.59 1.35 -2.07
N ASN A 218 14.94 0.23 -1.72
CA ASN A 218 15.56 -0.92 -1.05
C ASN A 218 16.51 -1.65 -2.00
N SER A 219 16.02 -2.07 -3.16
CA SER A 219 16.82 -2.76 -4.18
C SER A 219 18.06 -1.94 -4.60
N ARG A 220 17.92 -0.62 -4.65
CA ARG A 220 19.03 0.29 -4.99
C ARG A 220 20.19 0.23 -4.00
N ILE A 221 19.93 0.16 -2.69
CA ILE A 221 20.97 0.10 -1.67
C ILE A 221 21.58 -1.30 -1.57
N VAL A 222 20.75 -2.33 -1.69
CA VAL A 222 21.19 -3.73 -1.67
C VAL A 222 22.11 -4.03 -2.85
N LEU A 223 21.77 -3.61 -4.07
CA LEU A 223 22.62 -3.76 -5.25
C LEU A 223 23.98 -3.06 -5.07
N LYS A 224 24.02 -1.92 -4.38
CA LYS A 224 25.28 -1.24 -4.05
C LYS A 224 26.09 -1.98 -2.97
N GLY A 225 25.55 -3.01 -2.33
CA GLY A 225 26.20 -3.72 -1.23
C GLY A 225 26.39 -2.87 0.02
N LYS A 226 25.51 -1.91 0.27
CA LYS A 226 25.59 -1.01 1.43
C LYS A 226 24.55 -1.32 2.52
N GLY A 227 23.71 -2.31 2.29
CA GLY A 227 22.69 -2.80 3.22
C GLY A 227 22.01 -4.04 2.71
N SER A 228 21.12 -4.60 3.53
CA SER A 228 20.24 -5.73 3.19
C SER A 228 18.81 -5.41 3.61
N ALA A 229 17.84 -5.86 2.81
CA ALA A 229 16.44 -5.86 3.20
C ALA A 229 16.20 -7.05 4.13
N LEU A 230 15.77 -6.79 5.35
CA LEU A 230 15.58 -7.84 6.36
C LEU A 230 14.21 -8.50 6.24
N VAL A 231 13.18 -7.69 6.01
CA VAL A 231 11.79 -8.14 5.97
C VAL A 231 11.01 -7.27 5.00
N THR A 232 10.11 -7.87 4.23
CA THR A 232 9.15 -7.14 3.41
C THR A 232 7.87 -6.88 4.21
N ASN A 233 7.06 -5.93 3.78
CA ASN A 233 5.76 -5.73 4.42
C ASN A 233 4.81 -6.93 4.16
N TYR A 234 4.98 -7.66 3.04
CA TYR A 234 4.33 -8.95 2.85
C TYR A 234 4.66 -9.96 3.97
N ASP A 235 5.92 -9.99 4.45
CA ASP A 235 6.33 -10.84 5.57
C ASP A 235 5.73 -10.38 6.91
N ILE A 236 5.39 -9.08 7.04
CA ILE A 236 4.80 -8.51 8.28
C ILE A 236 3.29 -8.72 8.31
N TRP A 237 2.62 -8.46 7.20
CA TRP A 237 1.19 -8.63 7.00
C TRP A 237 0.92 -8.98 5.53
N ASN A 238 0.61 -10.24 5.25
CA ASN A 238 0.37 -10.69 3.88
C ASN A 238 -0.80 -9.92 3.25
N ASN A 239 -0.61 -9.42 2.02
CA ASN A 239 -1.61 -8.66 1.27
C ASN A 239 -2.10 -7.40 2.00
N ASN A 240 -1.19 -6.69 2.68
CA ASN A 240 -1.50 -5.42 3.31
C ASN A 240 -1.77 -4.33 2.26
N PRO A 241 -2.67 -3.36 2.54
CA PRO A 241 -2.90 -2.21 1.67
C PRO A 241 -1.74 -1.22 1.75
N GLU A 242 -1.35 -0.64 0.64
CA GLU A 242 -0.23 0.31 0.64
C GLU A 242 -0.63 1.67 0.10
N LYS A 243 -1.02 1.77 -1.16
CA LYS A 243 -1.39 3.05 -1.77
C LYS A 243 -2.85 3.09 -2.19
N VAL A 244 -3.38 4.29 -2.26
CA VAL A 244 -4.73 4.55 -2.76
C VAL A 244 -4.72 5.67 -3.81
N LEU A 245 -5.70 5.64 -4.69
CA LEU A 245 -6.06 6.81 -5.50
C LEU A 245 -6.98 7.68 -4.66
N GLN A 246 -6.54 8.91 -4.34
CA GLN A 246 -7.34 9.85 -3.56
C GLN A 246 -7.81 11.05 -4.39
N ALA A 247 -8.94 11.60 -3.98
CA ALA A 247 -9.48 12.88 -4.47
C ALA A 247 -10.20 13.62 -3.34
N ARG A 248 -10.49 14.91 -3.55
CA ARG A 248 -11.40 15.64 -2.65
C ARG A 248 -12.85 15.15 -2.83
N ALA A 249 -13.59 15.08 -1.74
CA ALA A 249 -14.99 14.65 -1.75
C ALA A 249 -15.88 15.58 -2.62
N ASP A 250 -15.66 16.89 -2.53
CA ASP A 250 -16.38 17.88 -3.37
C ASP A 250 -16.09 17.73 -4.87
N PHE A 251 -14.89 17.28 -5.23
CA PHE A 251 -14.56 16.96 -6.62
C PHE A 251 -15.30 15.71 -7.10
N VAL A 252 -15.33 14.65 -6.28
CA VAL A 252 -16.03 13.39 -6.59
C VAL A 252 -17.53 13.63 -6.77
N GLU A 253 -18.13 14.44 -5.89
CA GLU A 253 -19.54 14.83 -5.98
C GLU A 253 -19.85 15.68 -7.23
N LYS A 254 -18.97 16.64 -7.55
CA LYS A 254 -19.16 17.56 -8.67
C LYS A 254 -18.93 16.91 -10.03
N TYR A 255 -18.00 15.93 -10.12
CA TYR A 255 -17.58 15.31 -11.36
C TYR A 255 -17.65 13.77 -11.28
N PRO A 256 -18.83 13.17 -11.04
CA PRO A 256 -18.99 11.75 -10.82
C PRO A 256 -18.58 10.89 -12.02
N GLU A 257 -18.94 11.26 -13.25
CA GLU A 257 -18.60 10.46 -14.44
C GLU A 257 -17.11 10.59 -14.79
N THR A 258 -16.50 11.77 -14.57
CA THR A 258 -15.05 11.94 -14.65
C THR A 258 -14.32 11.05 -13.67
N THR A 259 -14.81 10.99 -12.43
CA THR A 259 -14.22 10.13 -11.37
C THR A 259 -14.32 8.66 -11.75
N LYS A 260 -15.47 8.18 -12.20
CA LYS A 260 -15.67 6.81 -12.68
C LYS A 260 -14.76 6.47 -13.87
N ALA A 261 -14.64 7.41 -14.84
CA ALA A 261 -13.76 7.23 -16.00
C ALA A 261 -12.27 7.10 -15.60
N VAL A 262 -11.80 7.89 -14.63
CA VAL A 262 -10.44 7.75 -14.07
C VAL A 262 -10.28 6.40 -13.38
N MET A 263 -11.25 5.97 -12.58
CA MET A 263 -11.20 4.68 -11.89
C MET A 263 -11.17 3.52 -12.88
N ARG A 264 -12.03 3.52 -13.93
CA ARG A 264 -12.00 2.49 -15.00
C ARG A 264 -10.63 2.38 -15.64
N ALA A 265 -10.02 3.51 -16.00
CA ALA A 265 -8.70 3.54 -16.63
C ALA A 265 -7.61 2.96 -15.73
N VAL A 266 -7.66 3.29 -14.43
CA VAL A 266 -6.66 2.80 -13.44
C VAL A 266 -6.86 1.32 -13.15
N ILE A 267 -8.10 0.84 -12.96
CA ILE A 267 -8.40 -0.58 -12.74
C ILE A 267 -7.94 -1.42 -13.95
N LYS A 268 -8.22 -0.97 -15.19
CA LYS A 268 -7.73 -1.64 -16.40
C LYS A 268 -6.20 -1.72 -16.43
N ALA A 269 -5.51 -0.67 -15.97
CA ALA A 269 -4.05 -0.67 -15.88
C ALA A 269 -3.54 -1.65 -14.82
N GLN A 270 -4.20 -1.74 -13.67
CA GLN A 270 -3.88 -2.73 -12.62
C GLN A 270 -4.07 -4.16 -13.12
N MET A 271 -5.20 -4.45 -13.78
CA MET A 271 -5.47 -5.75 -14.41
C MET A 271 -4.41 -6.09 -15.46
N TRP A 272 -4.04 -5.13 -16.31
CA TRP A 272 -3.00 -5.32 -17.32
C TRP A 272 -1.64 -5.62 -16.67
N LEU A 273 -1.27 -4.94 -15.59
CA LEU A 273 -0.04 -5.20 -14.87
C LEU A 273 0.03 -6.64 -14.31
N ASP A 274 -1.07 -7.17 -13.80
CA ASP A 274 -1.10 -8.50 -13.20
C ASP A 274 -1.39 -9.62 -14.21
N ALA A 275 -1.69 -9.28 -15.46
CA ALA A 275 -2.02 -10.28 -16.48
C ALA A 275 -0.80 -11.14 -16.88
N SER A 276 0.41 -10.59 -16.88
CA SER A 276 1.62 -11.35 -17.21
C SER A 276 2.93 -10.68 -16.73
N TRP A 277 4.01 -11.47 -16.65
CA TRP A 277 5.34 -10.96 -16.37
C TRP A 277 5.90 -10.11 -17.52
N GLU A 278 5.50 -10.37 -18.75
CA GLU A 278 5.84 -9.57 -19.93
C GLU A 278 5.28 -8.16 -19.82
N ASN A 279 4.05 -8.02 -19.35
CA ASN A 279 3.44 -6.72 -19.06
C ASN A 279 4.20 -5.97 -17.97
N ARG A 280 4.65 -6.68 -16.92
CA ARG A 280 5.51 -6.10 -15.87
C ARG A 280 6.86 -5.63 -16.43
N GLU A 281 7.48 -6.40 -17.34
CA GLU A 281 8.74 -6.00 -17.99
C GLU A 281 8.54 -4.79 -18.91
N GLU A 282 7.42 -4.71 -19.64
CA GLU A 282 7.05 -3.52 -20.41
C GLU A 282 6.85 -2.30 -19.48
N ALA A 283 6.17 -2.47 -18.36
CA ALA A 283 5.96 -1.42 -17.36
C ALA A 283 7.27 -0.89 -16.77
N ILE A 284 8.26 -1.77 -16.52
CA ILE A 284 9.62 -1.39 -16.12
C ILE A 284 10.25 -0.43 -17.14
N GLY A 285 10.01 -0.65 -18.43
CA GLY A 285 10.45 0.24 -19.50
C GLY A 285 9.91 1.65 -19.38
N TYR A 286 8.63 1.79 -19.04
CA TYR A 286 7.98 3.10 -18.80
C TYR A 286 8.47 3.73 -17.51
N LEU A 287 8.47 2.99 -16.40
CA LEU A 287 8.87 3.50 -15.08
C LEU A 287 10.33 4.02 -15.08
N ALA A 288 11.22 3.45 -15.88
CA ALA A 288 12.61 3.88 -16.00
C ALA A 288 12.78 5.28 -16.62
N LYS A 289 11.79 5.79 -17.35
CA LYS A 289 11.86 7.10 -18.01
C LYS A 289 12.05 8.23 -16.98
N LYS A 290 12.70 9.34 -17.40
CA LYS A 290 13.05 10.50 -16.56
C LYS A 290 11.82 11.16 -15.89
N ASN A 291 10.72 11.21 -16.58
CA ASN A 291 9.45 11.80 -16.09
C ASN A 291 8.69 10.93 -15.09
N TYR A 292 9.10 9.67 -14.89
CA TYR A 292 8.50 8.75 -13.93
C TYR A 292 9.45 8.43 -12.78
N VAL A 293 9.71 7.16 -12.48
CA VAL A 293 10.54 6.78 -11.33
C VAL A 293 12.02 7.16 -11.54
N LYS A 294 12.50 7.09 -12.78
CA LYS A 294 13.91 7.41 -13.13
C LYS A 294 14.91 6.51 -12.40
N ALA A 295 14.63 5.23 -12.30
CA ALA A 295 15.57 4.23 -11.79
C ALA A 295 16.02 3.30 -12.92
N PRO A 296 17.24 2.73 -12.85
CA PRO A 296 17.69 1.76 -13.84
C PRO A 296 16.76 0.54 -13.91
N LYS A 297 16.54 0.00 -15.11
CA LYS A 297 15.66 -1.17 -15.31
C LYS A 297 16.06 -2.38 -14.46
N ASN A 298 17.35 -2.64 -14.30
CA ASN A 298 17.85 -3.74 -13.47
C ASN A 298 17.54 -3.56 -11.98
N VAL A 299 17.35 -2.33 -11.50
CA VAL A 299 16.91 -2.04 -10.13
C VAL A 299 15.40 -2.27 -10.02
N LEU A 300 14.61 -1.70 -10.94
CA LEU A 300 13.14 -1.85 -10.97
C LEU A 300 12.72 -3.32 -11.09
N ARG A 301 13.46 -4.11 -11.89
CA ARG A 301 13.17 -5.53 -12.10
C ARG A 301 13.21 -6.35 -10.81
N LYS A 302 13.99 -5.91 -9.77
CA LYS A 302 14.14 -6.64 -8.51
C LYS A 302 12.86 -6.72 -7.67
N SER A 303 11.85 -5.95 -7.99
CA SER A 303 10.58 -5.91 -7.26
C SER A 303 9.34 -6.03 -8.16
N MET A 304 9.52 -5.89 -9.49
CA MET A 304 8.40 -5.87 -10.42
C MET A 304 8.21 -7.19 -11.19
N SER A 305 9.13 -8.13 -11.10
CA SER A 305 9.12 -9.38 -11.90
C SER A 305 9.03 -10.66 -11.06
N GLY A 306 8.30 -10.63 -9.95
CA GLY A 306 8.05 -11.81 -9.11
C GLY A 306 9.24 -12.23 -8.24
N THR A 307 10.24 -11.37 -8.11
CA THR A 307 11.41 -11.58 -7.24
C THR A 307 11.59 -10.40 -6.30
N PHE A 308 12.37 -10.60 -5.25
CA PHE A 308 12.82 -9.52 -4.39
C PHE A 308 14.29 -9.72 -3.98
N LEU A 309 15.04 -8.63 -3.91
CA LEU A 309 16.46 -8.65 -3.58
C LEU A 309 16.67 -8.37 -2.07
N TYR A 310 16.73 -9.41 -1.26
CA TYR A 310 17.00 -9.27 0.18
C TYR A 310 18.49 -8.99 0.45
N ASN A 311 19.38 -9.69 -0.24
CA ASN A 311 20.83 -9.56 -0.09
C ASN A 311 21.49 -9.42 -1.48
N LYS A 312 22.65 -8.77 -1.55
CA LYS A 312 23.39 -8.61 -2.80
C LYS A 312 23.72 -9.98 -3.42
N GLY A 313 23.33 -10.14 -4.68
CA GLY A 313 23.60 -11.38 -5.45
C GLY A 313 22.59 -12.51 -5.20
N VAL A 314 21.58 -12.30 -4.36
CA VAL A 314 20.55 -13.31 -4.07
C VAL A 314 19.17 -12.74 -4.40
N ASP A 315 18.67 -13.08 -5.60
CA ASP A 315 17.27 -12.84 -5.96
C ASP A 315 16.41 -13.99 -5.40
N SER A 316 15.44 -13.66 -4.56
CA SER A 316 14.50 -14.63 -4.00
C SER A 316 13.15 -14.50 -4.69
N ALA A 317 12.47 -15.63 -4.93
CA ALA A 317 11.10 -15.60 -5.42
C ALA A 317 10.20 -14.89 -4.39
N ASN A 318 9.48 -13.87 -4.83
CA ASN A 318 8.46 -13.17 -4.08
C ASN A 318 7.42 -12.57 -5.05
N PRO A 319 6.57 -13.42 -5.67
CA PRO A 319 5.58 -12.97 -6.65
C PRO A 319 4.51 -12.07 -6.03
N MET A 320 4.35 -12.13 -4.70
CA MET A 320 3.39 -11.34 -3.94
C MET A 320 3.97 -10.01 -3.44
N PHE A 321 5.23 -9.69 -3.76
CA PHE A 321 5.87 -8.47 -3.26
C PHE A 321 5.10 -7.20 -3.65
N ASN A 322 4.58 -7.13 -4.88
CA ASN A 322 3.78 -6.00 -5.35
C ASN A 322 2.63 -6.50 -6.23
N VAL A 323 1.41 -6.41 -5.74
CA VAL A 323 0.18 -6.92 -6.38
C VAL A 323 -0.73 -5.75 -6.71
N PHE A 324 -1.23 -5.65 -7.95
CA PHE A 324 -2.02 -4.50 -8.39
C PHE A 324 -3.52 -4.81 -8.55
N ALA A 325 -3.89 -5.98 -9.03
CA ALA A 325 -5.30 -6.36 -9.26
C ALA A 325 -5.68 -7.68 -8.59
N ASN A 326 -4.75 -8.66 -8.58
CA ASN A 326 -5.02 -9.97 -7.99
C ASN A 326 -5.31 -9.85 -6.49
N ASN A 327 -5.96 -10.85 -5.89
CA ASN A 327 -6.35 -10.87 -4.48
C ASN A 327 -7.19 -9.67 -4.04
N TYR A 328 -7.93 -9.07 -4.98
CA TYR A 328 -8.72 -7.86 -4.74
C TYR A 328 -7.86 -6.63 -4.38
N ALA A 329 -6.60 -6.56 -4.84
CA ALA A 329 -5.67 -5.49 -4.49
C ALA A 329 -6.16 -4.09 -4.89
N ALA A 330 -7.00 -3.97 -5.93
CA ALA A 330 -7.60 -2.70 -6.30
C ALA A 330 -8.79 -2.28 -5.41
N TYR A 331 -9.36 -3.20 -4.63
CA TYR A 331 -10.57 -2.94 -3.86
C TYR A 331 -10.26 -2.19 -2.55
N PRO A 332 -10.91 -1.05 -2.27
CA PRO A 332 -10.66 -0.25 -1.08
C PRO A 332 -11.47 -0.78 0.12
N PHE A 333 -11.00 -1.86 0.77
CA PHE A 333 -11.67 -2.44 1.92
C PHE A 333 -11.83 -1.45 3.08
N TYR A 334 -13.01 -1.35 3.65
CA TYR A 334 -13.24 -0.61 4.89
C TYR A 334 -12.39 -1.14 6.05
N SER A 335 -12.23 -2.46 6.15
CA SER A 335 -11.39 -3.09 7.18
C SER A 335 -9.93 -2.65 7.11
N HIS A 336 -9.38 -2.45 5.91
CA HIS A 336 -8.03 -1.92 5.71
C HIS A 336 -7.94 -0.47 6.21
N GLY A 337 -8.89 0.39 5.82
CA GLY A 337 -8.94 1.77 6.31
C GLY A 337 -9.06 1.86 7.83
N MET A 338 -9.89 1.02 8.42
CA MET A 338 -10.07 0.99 9.87
C MET A 338 -8.81 0.53 10.61
N TRP A 339 -8.03 -0.39 10.06
CA TRP A 339 -6.74 -0.77 10.63
C TRP A 339 -5.81 0.44 10.79
N PHE A 340 -5.75 1.34 9.80
CA PHE A 340 -4.97 2.58 9.93
C PHE A 340 -5.43 3.45 11.09
N VAL A 341 -6.74 3.57 11.32
CA VAL A 341 -7.28 4.32 12.45
C VAL A 341 -6.84 3.70 13.78
N THR A 342 -6.84 2.36 13.89
CA THR A 342 -6.34 1.68 15.09
C THR A 342 -4.85 1.94 15.33
N GLN A 343 -4.04 2.01 14.26
CA GLN A 343 -2.62 2.36 14.40
C GLN A 343 -2.43 3.83 14.76
N MET A 344 -3.24 4.75 14.25
CA MET A 344 -3.22 6.16 14.67
C MET A 344 -3.52 6.28 16.17
N TYR A 345 -4.48 5.54 16.71
CA TYR A 345 -4.71 5.47 18.16
C TYR A 345 -3.54 4.81 18.89
N ARG A 346 -3.11 3.65 18.44
CA ARG A 346 -2.02 2.90 19.07
C ARG A 346 -0.76 3.76 19.27
N TRP A 347 -0.48 4.66 18.35
CA TRP A 347 0.72 5.51 18.37
C TRP A 347 0.45 6.96 18.79
N GLY A 348 -0.71 7.23 19.42
CA GLY A 348 -1.00 8.53 20.03
C GLY A 348 -1.17 9.68 19.04
N GLN A 349 -1.61 9.40 17.81
CA GLN A 349 -1.85 10.43 16.79
C GLN A 349 -3.27 10.99 16.82
N ILE A 350 -4.19 10.32 17.51
CA ILE A 350 -5.57 10.76 17.76
C ILE A 350 -5.74 10.90 19.28
N ASP A 351 -6.19 12.06 19.72
CA ASP A 351 -6.32 12.44 21.14
C ASP A 351 -7.77 12.50 21.64
N LYS A 352 -8.73 12.17 20.78
CA LYS A 352 -10.16 12.15 21.10
C LYS A 352 -10.85 10.92 20.53
N PRO A 353 -11.91 10.40 21.17
CA PRO A 353 -12.67 9.28 20.62
C PRO A 353 -13.41 9.70 19.35
N VAL A 354 -13.38 8.85 18.31
CA VAL A 354 -14.16 8.99 17.07
C VAL A 354 -14.92 7.70 16.80
N ASP A 355 -16.06 7.78 16.13
CA ASP A 355 -16.72 6.64 15.51
C ASP A 355 -15.88 6.20 14.28
N MET A 356 -15.09 5.13 14.47
CA MET A 356 -14.18 4.63 13.45
C MET A 356 -14.95 4.12 12.22
N LYS A 357 -16.12 3.52 12.39
CA LYS A 357 -16.93 3.02 11.28
C LYS A 357 -17.44 4.18 10.43
N ALA A 358 -18.09 5.17 11.04
CA ALA A 358 -18.60 6.34 10.33
C ALA A 358 -17.47 7.13 9.62
N LEU A 359 -16.29 7.24 10.25
CA LEU A 359 -15.11 7.85 9.63
C LEU A 359 -14.67 7.11 8.36
N ILE A 360 -14.56 5.79 8.44
CA ILE A 360 -14.06 5.00 7.31
C ILE A 360 -15.08 4.93 6.17
N GLU A 361 -16.37 4.81 6.47
CA GLU A 361 -17.43 4.84 5.46
C GLU A 361 -17.54 6.20 4.76
N LYS A 362 -17.08 7.28 5.41
CA LYS A 362 -16.97 8.60 4.81
C LYS A 362 -15.75 8.76 3.89
N VAL A 363 -14.64 8.05 4.17
CA VAL A 363 -13.35 8.23 3.48
C VAL A 363 -13.12 7.20 2.39
N TYR A 364 -13.38 5.92 2.65
CA TYR A 364 -13.18 4.85 1.67
C TYR A 364 -14.43 4.64 0.84
N ARG A 365 -14.28 4.36 -0.46
CA ARG A 365 -15.40 4.32 -1.42
C ARG A 365 -15.54 2.96 -2.13
N PRO A 366 -15.69 1.83 -1.38
CA PRO A 366 -15.98 0.53 -2.00
C PRO A 366 -17.34 0.50 -2.72
N ASP A 367 -18.28 1.36 -2.32
CA ASP A 367 -19.56 1.58 -3.00
C ASP A 367 -19.36 2.03 -4.46
N LEU A 368 -18.64 3.14 -4.66
CA LEU A 368 -18.32 3.68 -5.97
C LEU A 368 -17.43 2.72 -6.78
N PHE A 369 -16.49 2.06 -6.10
CA PHE A 369 -15.65 1.03 -6.74
C PHE A 369 -16.49 -0.11 -7.30
N ALA A 370 -17.51 -0.58 -6.55
CA ALA A 370 -18.37 -1.69 -6.97
C ALA A 370 -19.21 -1.35 -8.21
N GLU A 371 -19.60 -0.08 -8.40
CA GLU A 371 -20.24 0.37 -9.63
C GLU A 371 -19.28 0.25 -10.81
N VAL A 372 -18.09 0.83 -10.69
CA VAL A 372 -17.07 0.86 -11.73
C VAL A 372 -16.53 -0.54 -12.08
N ALA A 373 -16.36 -1.40 -11.08
CA ALA A 373 -15.84 -2.75 -11.24
C ALA A 373 -16.67 -3.59 -12.24
N LYS A 374 -18.00 -3.41 -12.24
CA LYS A 374 -18.92 -4.10 -13.17
C LYS A 374 -18.69 -3.66 -14.62
N GLU A 375 -18.29 -2.40 -14.83
CA GLU A 375 -18.08 -1.83 -16.16
C GLU A 375 -16.75 -2.28 -16.80
N VAL A 376 -15.82 -2.80 -15.98
CA VAL A 376 -14.49 -3.27 -16.40
C VAL A 376 -14.26 -4.75 -16.12
N ASP A 377 -15.30 -5.49 -15.76
CA ASP A 377 -15.26 -6.93 -15.45
C ASP A 377 -14.27 -7.30 -14.34
N TYR A 378 -14.13 -6.42 -13.32
CA TYR A 378 -13.31 -6.69 -12.15
C TYR A 378 -14.13 -7.45 -11.09
N LYS A 379 -13.62 -8.58 -10.61
CA LYS A 379 -14.29 -9.41 -9.60
C LYS A 379 -14.29 -8.72 -8.24
N LEU A 380 -15.48 -8.61 -7.66
CA LEU A 380 -15.66 -8.01 -6.33
C LEU A 380 -15.48 -9.05 -5.22
N PRO A 381 -14.92 -8.67 -4.06
CA PRO A 381 -14.98 -9.49 -2.86
C PRO A 381 -16.41 -9.57 -2.34
N PRO A 382 -16.72 -10.57 -1.49
CA PRO A 382 -18.07 -10.76 -0.96
C PRO A 382 -18.51 -9.70 0.07
N SER A 383 -17.57 -8.93 0.61
CA SER A 383 -17.82 -7.83 1.55
C SER A 383 -16.68 -6.82 1.54
N ALA A 384 -16.97 -5.55 1.88
CA ALA A 384 -15.96 -4.52 2.18
C ALA A 384 -15.34 -4.69 3.58
N TRP A 385 -15.93 -5.55 4.40
CA TRP A 385 -15.46 -5.87 5.74
C TRP A 385 -14.93 -7.31 5.77
N LYS A 386 -13.64 -7.47 6.09
CA LYS A 386 -12.98 -8.77 6.25
C LYS A 386 -12.13 -8.78 7.50
N LYS A 387 -11.74 -9.97 7.95
CA LYS A 387 -10.72 -10.17 8.98
C LYS A 387 -9.37 -10.46 8.31
N ASP A 388 -8.27 -10.14 8.97
CA ASP A 388 -6.93 -10.56 8.59
C ASP A 388 -6.29 -11.35 9.74
N GLY A 389 -5.34 -12.24 9.43
CA GLY A 389 -4.75 -13.14 10.41
C GLY A 389 -5.53 -14.45 10.64
N VAL A 390 -6.59 -14.69 9.87
CA VAL A 390 -7.46 -15.87 10.03
C VAL A 390 -7.21 -16.98 9.01
N ASP A 391 -6.45 -16.71 7.97
CA ASP A 391 -6.07 -17.66 6.93
C ASP A 391 -4.62 -17.49 6.51
N GLU A 392 -4.09 -18.39 5.69
CA GLU A 392 -2.69 -18.39 5.27
C GLU A 392 -2.30 -17.25 4.33
N TYR A 393 -3.28 -16.57 3.73
CA TYR A 393 -3.05 -15.49 2.75
C TYR A 393 -3.02 -14.09 3.37
N ASN A 394 -3.45 -13.95 4.63
CA ASN A 394 -3.58 -12.67 5.32
C ASN A 394 -2.94 -12.70 6.72
N LYS A 395 -1.85 -13.46 6.90
CA LYS A 395 -1.19 -13.60 8.20
C LYS A 395 -0.46 -12.32 8.62
N PHE A 396 -0.47 -12.08 9.94
CA PHE A 396 0.49 -11.18 10.59
C PHE A 396 1.68 -11.99 11.13
N LEU A 397 2.86 -11.39 11.14
CA LEU A 397 4.11 -12.04 11.57
C LEU A 397 4.07 -12.56 13.02
N ASP A 398 3.23 -11.98 13.87
CA ASP A 398 3.08 -12.32 15.30
C ASP A 398 1.83 -13.17 15.59
N GLY A 399 1.13 -13.62 14.53
CA GLY A 399 -0.07 -14.46 14.63
C GLY A 399 -1.32 -13.74 15.14
N LYS A 400 -1.30 -12.41 15.26
CA LYS A 400 -2.50 -11.64 15.64
C LYS A 400 -3.58 -11.72 14.58
N VAL A 401 -4.82 -11.60 15.06
CA VAL A 401 -6.01 -11.48 14.22
C VAL A 401 -6.50 -10.04 14.26
N TRP A 402 -6.66 -9.45 13.09
CA TRP A 402 -7.37 -8.20 12.91
C TRP A 402 -8.85 -8.49 12.61
N ASP A 403 -9.73 -8.09 13.52
CA ASP A 403 -11.19 -8.17 13.37
C ASP A 403 -11.76 -6.75 13.53
N PRO A 404 -12.41 -6.15 12.53
CA PRO A 404 -13.02 -4.84 12.64
C PRO A 404 -13.97 -4.71 13.84
N ASN A 405 -14.72 -5.77 14.17
CA ASN A 405 -15.62 -5.78 15.31
C ASN A 405 -14.90 -5.76 16.68
N LYS A 406 -13.59 -5.94 16.69
CA LYS A 406 -12.73 -5.89 17.88
C LYS A 406 -11.68 -4.77 17.78
N ALA A 407 -11.98 -3.71 17.00
CA ALA A 407 -11.01 -2.64 16.71
C ALA A 407 -10.48 -1.99 18.01
N VAL A 408 -11.33 -1.74 18.99
CA VAL A 408 -10.93 -1.17 20.29
C VAL A 408 -10.03 -2.13 21.05
N ASP A 409 -10.41 -3.40 21.18
CA ASP A 409 -9.58 -4.42 21.84
C ASP A 409 -8.22 -4.55 21.15
N TYR A 410 -8.20 -4.58 19.81
CA TYR A 410 -6.97 -4.69 19.02
C TYR A 410 -5.95 -3.60 19.34
N ILE A 411 -6.39 -2.35 19.61
CA ILE A 411 -5.49 -1.25 20.01
C ILE A 411 -4.79 -1.58 21.34
N PHE A 412 -5.52 -2.10 22.33
CA PHE A 412 -5.03 -2.32 23.70
C PHE A 412 -4.42 -3.70 23.92
N ASP A 413 -4.56 -4.65 22.99
CA ASP A 413 -3.94 -5.97 23.05
C ASP A 413 -2.42 -5.94 22.75
N PHE A 414 -1.88 -4.80 22.35
CA PHE A 414 -0.45 -4.62 22.16
C PHE A 414 0.23 -4.19 23.46
N LYS A 415 1.29 -4.92 23.86
CA LYS A 415 2.13 -4.54 25.01
C LYS A 415 2.82 -3.18 24.83
N VAL A 416 3.12 -2.82 23.59
CA VAL A 416 3.72 -1.53 23.23
C VAL A 416 2.69 -0.71 22.48
N GLN A 417 2.15 0.29 23.15
CA GLN A 417 1.20 1.25 22.60
C GLN A 417 1.27 2.56 23.39
N ASN A 418 0.87 3.66 22.77
CA ASN A 418 0.93 5.02 23.31
C ASN A 418 -0.42 5.74 23.12
N SER A 419 -1.56 5.01 23.22
CA SER A 419 -2.88 5.62 23.05
C SER A 419 -3.11 6.75 24.06
N LEU A 420 -3.56 7.90 23.56
CA LEU A 420 -3.94 9.05 24.36
C LEU A 420 -5.41 9.01 24.81
N VAL A 421 -6.19 8.05 24.30
CA VAL A 421 -7.61 7.88 24.60
C VAL A 421 -7.81 6.60 25.37
N SER A 422 -8.67 6.59 26.38
CA SER A 422 -8.96 5.41 27.19
C SER A 422 -9.71 4.33 26.39
N LYS A 423 -9.58 3.07 26.81
CA LYS A 423 -10.33 1.97 26.20
C LYS A 423 -11.85 2.16 26.37
N GLU A 424 -12.28 2.66 27.53
CA GLU A 424 -13.69 2.90 27.81
C GLU A 424 -14.31 3.97 26.91
N ASP A 425 -13.59 5.08 26.67
CA ASP A 425 -14.12 6.16 25.83
C ASP A 425 -14.15 5.76 24.36
N LEU A 426 -13.16 4.99 23.90
CA LEU A 426 -13.18 4.40 22.56
C LEU A 426 -14.30 3.38 22.39
N ALA A 427 -14.57 2.54 23.40
CA ALA A 427 -15.65 1.56 23.36
C ALA A 427 -17.04 2.23 23.30
N LYS A 428 -17.23 3.33 24.05
CA LYS A 428 -18.47 4.12 23.98
C LYS A 428 -18.71 4.70 22.58
N ALA A 429 -17.66 5.22 21.93
CA ALA A 429 -17.75 5.79 20.59
C ALA A 429 -17.90 4.74 19.48
N ASN A 430 -17.59 3.47 19.76
CA ASN A 430 -17.50 2.38 18.76
C ASN A 430 -18.40 1.19 19.14
N ASN A 431 -19.61 1.46 19.57
CA ASN A 431 -20.64 0.46 19.88
C ASN A 431 -21.44 0.07 18.62
N TRP A 432 -20.78 -0.57 17.67
CA TRP A 432 -21.34 -1.06 16.42
C TRP A 432 -20.76 -2.44 16.06
N SER A 433 -21.39 -3.12 15.13
CA SER A 433 -20.86 -4.34 14.52
C SER A 433 -21.08 -4.35 13.01
N VAL A 434 -20.26 -5.11 12.30
CA VAL A 434 -20.34 -5.29 10.85
C VAL A 434 -20.29 -6.76 10.50
N GLU A 435 -20.97 -7.16 9.42
CA GLU A 435 -20.83 -8.50 8.88
C GLU A 435 -19.50 -8.62 8.11
N THR A 436 -18.64 -9.51 8.56
CA THR A 436 -17.36 -9.79 7.89
C THR A 436 -17.44 -11.07 7.04
N LYS A 437 -16.94 -10.99 5.80
CA LYS A 437 -16.82 -12.17 4.92
C LYS A 437 -15.42 -12.24 4.34
N GLN A 438 -14.83 -13.44 4.40
CA GLN A 438 -13.50 -13.67 3.85
C GLN A 438 -13.56 -13.79 2.33
N PRO A 439 -12.75 -13.02 1.59
CA PRO A 439 -12.76 -13.07 0.13
C PRO A 439 -12.11 -14.32 -0.46
N GLY A 440 -11.31 -15.05 0.34
CA GLY A 440 -10.48 -16.14 -0.15
C GLY A 440 -9.31 -15.64 -1.02
N TYR A 441 -8.43 -16.58 -1.36
CA TYR A 441 -7.35 -16.32 -2.33
C TYR A 441 -7.89 -16.48 -3.75
N VAL A 442 -7.67 -15.51 -4.61
CA VAL A 442 -8.08 -15.57 -6.01
C VAL A 442 -7.00 -15.01 -6.91
N CYS A 443 -6.51 -15.85 -7.82
CA CYS A 443 -5.77 -15.40 -8.98
C CYS A 443 -6.77 -14.96 -10.05
N HIS A 444 -6.91 -13.64 -10.26
CA HIS A 444 -7.93 -13.09 -11.16
C HIS A 444 -7.43 -12.99 -12.61
N TYR A 445 -6.13 -12.65 -12.81
CA TYR A 445 -5.65 -12.12 -14.09
C TYR A 445 -4.23 -12.59 -14.42
N GLY A 446 -4.03 -13.89 -14.60
CA GLY A 446 -2.76 -14.42 -15.07
C GLY A 446 -1.66 -14.57 -13.99
N PRO A 447 -0.42 -14.92 -14.39
CA PRO A 447 0.63 -15.39 -13.49
C PRO A 447 1.32 -14.30 -12.68
N ALA A 448 1.31 -13.04 -13.14
CA ALA A 448 1.90 -11.94 -12.39
C ALA A 448 1.07 -11.63 -11.14
N GLY A 449 1.67 -11.68 -9.94
CA GLY A 449 0.95 -11.52 -8.69
C GLY A 449 0.11 -12.72 -8.25
N CYS A 450 -0.01 -13.76 -9.07
CA CYS A 450 -0.49 -15.07 -8.62
C CYS A 450 0.70 -15.87 -8.16
N ALA A 451 0.77 -16.15 -6.86
CA ALA A 451 1.75 -17.09 -6.38
C ALA A 451 1.42 -18.47 -6.97
N ASP A 452 2.29 -19.01 -7.81
CA ASP A 452 2.31 -20.45 -8.02
C ASP A 452 2.50 -21.09 -6.63
N PRO A 453 1.63 -22.02 -6.20
CA PRO A 453 1.75 -22.68 -4.90
C PRO A 453 3.16 -23.18 -4.56
N LYS A 454 3.97 -23.54 -5.57
CA LYS A 454 5.37 -23.91 -5.40
C LYS A 454 6.28 -22.76 -4.92
N TYR A 455 5.87 -21.50 -5.04
CA TYR A 455 6.61 -20.32 -4.60
C TYR A 455 6.10 -19.77 -3.26
N ILE A 456 4.89 -20.17 -2.81
CA ILE A 456 4.34 -19.78 -1.50
C ILE A 456 5.02 -20.56 -0.38
N THR A 457 5.55 -21.73 -0.64
CA THR A 457 6.05 -22.71 0.36
C THR A 457 7.56 -22.76 0.52
N LYS A 458 8.31 -21.80 -0.05
CA LYS A 458 9.78 -21.80 0.06
C LYS A 458 10.34 -20.54 0.65
#